data_eeb473556a6b2b901975d9619b84d957
#
_entry.id   eeb473556a6b2b901975d9619b84d957
#
_cell.length_a   1.000
_cell.length_b   1.000
_cell.length_c   1.000
_cell.angle_alpha   90.00
_cell.angle_beta   90.00
_cell.angle_gamma   90.00
#
_symmetry.space_group_name_H-M   'P 1'
#
loop_
_entity.id
_entity.type
_entity.pdbx_description
1 polymer ?
#
loop_
_entity_poly.entity_id
_entity_poly.type
_entity_poly.pdbx_seq_one_letter_code
_entity_poly.pdbx_strand_id
1 'polypeptide(L)'
;MDIITLNLVRYKYSADTTLGKLYLNDNILCYTLEDAVRPYGIKIKGQTAIFENPNGYNIGIKHSNRFKRDMLCLYTEEDKVTIKQGGVSFSYVYFHGGNTHINTEGCPLVASNVDEDNFRIYNTYEAPLFKLVKKYMEDGYIVKVKITNLPYVDKN
;
A
#
# COMPACT_ATOMS: atom_id res chain seq x y z
N MET A 1 4.63 -23.31 -6.81
CA MET A 1 3.74 -22.22 -7.24
C MET A 1 4.52 -20.92 -7.26
N ASP A 2 4.50 -20.23 -8.38
CA ASP A 2 5.32 -19.05 -8.57
C ASP A 2 4.74 -17.82 -7.86
N ILE A 3 5.63 -16.99 -7.35
CA ILE A 3 5.27 -15.79 -6.62
C ILE A 3 5.66 -14.57 -7.44
N ILE A 4 4.72 -13.64 -7.60
CA ILE A 4 4.97 -12.31 -8.14
C ILE A 4 5.01 -11.35 -6.94
N THR A 5 6.09 -10.59 -6.80
CA THR A 5 6.24 -9.62 -5.72
C THR A 5 6.20 -8.20 -6.27
N LEU A 6 5.23 -7.43 -5.79
CA LEU A 6 5.20 -5.99 -5.99
C LEU A 6 6.05 -5.34 -4.90
N ASN A 7 6.81 -4.30 -5.25
CA ASN A 7 7.66 -3.60 -4.28
C ASN A 7 7.18 -2.16 -4.13
N LEU A 8 6.69 -1.83 -2.94
CA LEU A 8 6.34 -0.47 -2.57
C LEU A 8 7.54 0.13 -1.85
N VAL A 9 8.16 1.14 -2.47
CA VAL A 9 9.35 1.81 -1.93
C VAL A 9 8.95 3.22 -1.51
N ARG A 10 8.95 3.46 -0.20
CA ARG A 10 8.66 4.76 0.40
C ARG A 10 9.89 5.64 0.33
N TYR A 11 9.75 6.88 -0.11
CA TYR A 11 10.93 7.71 -0.39
C TYR A 11 10.84 9.16 0.11
N LYS A 12 9.64 9.66 0.45
CA LYS A 12 9.48 11.04 0.95
C LYS A 12 8.48 11.08 2.08
N TYR A 13 8.81 11.79 3.15
CA TYR A 13 8.06 11.75 4.40
C TYR A 13 7.76 13.15 4.91
N SER A 14 6.57 13.34 5.49
CA SER A 14 6.21 14.49 6.28
C SER A 14 5.64 14.03 7.63
N ALA A 15 5.18 14.95 8.44
CA ALA A 15 4.60 14.62 9.75
C ALA A 15 3.36 13.71 9.64
N ASP A 16 2.62 13.77 8.53
CA ASP A 16 1.35 13.08 8.36
C ASP A 16 1.24 12.24 7.09
N THR A 17 2.21 12.31 6.19
CA THR A 17 2.11 11.71 4.85
C THR A 17 3.39 11.04 4.43
N THR A 18 3.26 9.92 3.71
CA THR A 18 4.37 9.18 3.11
C THR A 18 4.10 9.00 1.62
N LEU A 19 5.06 9.42 0.79
CA LEU A 19 5.03 9.14 -0.65
C LEU A 19 5.89 7.93 -0.97
N GLY A 20 5.42 7.12 -1.91
CA GLY A 20 6.11 5.94 -2.36
C GLY A 20 5.93 5.69 -3.86
N LYS A 21 6.62 4.67 -4.33
CA LYS A 21 6.50 4.17 -5.69
C LYS A 21 6.26 2.66 -5.63
N LEU A 22 5.34 2.18 -6.43
CA LEU A 22 5.04 0.76 -6.53
C LEU A 22 5.66 0.21 -7.81
N TYR A 23 6.50 -0.83 -7.65
CA TYR A 23 7.23 -1.45 -8.75
C TYR A 23 6.77 -2.88 -8.99
N LEU A 24 6.79 -3.28 -10.25
CA LEU A 24 6.78 -4.68 -10.68
C LEU A 24 8.12 -4.93 -11.38
N ASN A 25 8.96 -5.80 -10.79
CA ASN A 25 10.37 -5.91 -11.16
C ASN A 25 11.04 -4.53 -11.05
N ASP A 26 11.72 -4.05 -12.09
CA ASP A 26 12.36 -2.74 -12.10
C ASP A 26 11.49 -1.65 -12.72
N ASN A 27 10.24 -1.96 -13.05
CA ASN A 27 9.33 -1.01 -13.71
C ASN A 27 8.38 -0.37 -12.70
N ILE A 28 8.35 0.95 -12.67
CA ILE A 28 7.36 1.67 -11.86
C ILE A 28 5.96 1.49 -12.44
N LEU A 29 5.01 1.10 -11.59
CA LEU A 29 3.60 1.01 -11.96
C LEU A 29 2.86 2.31 -11.68
N CYS A 30 3.08 2.85 -10.48
CA CYS A 30 2.36 4.03 -10.02
C CYS A 30 3.04 4.65 -8.79
N TYR A 31 2.54 5.81 -8.38
CA TYR A 31 2.90 6.43 -7.10
C TYR A 31 1.92 6.02 -6.02
N THR A 32 2.41 6.04 -4.76
CA THR A 32 1.58 5.73 -3.59
C THR A 32 1.62 6.87 -2.59
N LEU A 33 0.54 6.99 -1.84
CA LEU A 33 0.45 7.92 -0.72
C LEU A 33 -0.19 7.21 0.46
N GLU A 34 0.46 7.31 1.60
CA GLU A 34 0.02 6.69 2.84
C GLU A 34 0.08 7.70 3.98
N ASP A 35 -0.51 7.35 5.11
CA ASP A 35 -0.33 8.05 6.37
C ASP A 35 1.14 8.04 6.81
N ALA A 36 1.45 8.65 7.94
CA ALA A 36 2.80 8.74 8.45
C ALA A 36 3.39 7.36 8.77
N VAL A 37 4.65 7.16 8.41
CA VAL A 37 5.45 6.03 8.88
C VAL A 37 5.82 6.29 10.34
N ARG A 38 5.54 5.30 11.20
CA ARG A 38 5.86 5.37 12.63
C ARG A 38 6.81 4.24 13.02
N PRO A 39 7.49 4.37 14.16
CA PRO A 39 8.35 3.27 14.64
C PRO A 39 7.57 1.95 14.72
N TYR A 40 8.26 0.85 14.43
CA TYR A 40 7.67 -0.49 14.44
C TYR A 40 6.94 -0.76 15.76
N GLY A 41 5.68 -1.19 15.63
CA GLY A 41 4.84 -1.49 16.79
C GLY A 41 4.07 -0.29 17.36
N ILE A 42 4.33 0.92 16.86
CA ILE A 42 3.60 2.13 17.29
C ILE A 42 2.51 2.43 16.26
N LYS A 43 1.26 2.43 16.71
CA LYS A 43 0.11 2.72 15.86
C LYS A 43 -0.76 3.81 16.48
N ILE A 44 -0.95 4.89 15.74
CA ILE A 44 -1.98 5.90 16.01
C ILE A 44 -3.14 5.62 15.08
N LYS A 45 -4.31 5.30 15.64
CA LYS A 45 -5.48 4.88 14.88
C LYS A 45 -5.83 5.87 13.77
N GLY A 46 -5.99 5.35 12.55
CA GLY A 46 -6.36 6.15 11.39
C GLY A 46 -5.25 7.06 10.85
N GLN A 47 -4.04 7.03 11.43
CA GLN A 47 -2.95 7.95 11.08
C GLN A 47 -1.61 7.24 10.95
N THR A 48 -1.61 5.95 10.66
CA THR A 48 -0.38 5.14 10.59
C THR A 48 -0.35 4.28 9.35
N ALA A 49 0.71 4.40 8.55
CA ALA A 49 1.00 3.49 7.47
C ALA A 49 1.36 2.10 8.02
N ILE A 50 0.99 1.04 7.30
CA ILE A 50 1.38 -0.31 7.68
C ILE A 50 2.91 -0.44 7.67
N PHE A 51 3.44 -1.33 8.50
CA PHE A 51 4.89 -1.43 8.69
C PHE A 51 5.59 -2.12 7.53
N GLU A 52 6.91 -1.90 7.42
CA GLU A 52 7.74 -2.72 6.53
C GLU A 52 7.55 -4.20 6.84
N ASN A 53 7.55 -5.01 5.80
CA ASN A 53 7.48 -6.45 5.93
C ASN A 53 8.48 -7.09 4.95
N PRO A 54 9.64 -7.57 5.44
CA PRO A 54 10.66 -8.17 4.57
C PRO A 54 10.19 -9.44 3.86
N ASN A 55 9.20 -10.14 4.42
CA ASN A 55 8.64 -11.35 3.83
C ASN A 55 7.47 -11.05 2.88
N GLY A 56 7.04 -9.80 2.80
CA GLY A 56 5.90 -9.37 1.99
C GLY A 56 4.55 -9.66 2.63
N TYR A 57 3.59 -8.79 2.37
CA TYR A 57 2.19 -9.00 2.71
C TYR A 57 1.54 -9.89 1.66
N ASN A 58 0.61 -10.73 2.09
CA ASN A 58 -0.27 -11.42 1.16
C ASN A 58 -1.25 -10.42 0.56
N ILE A 59 -1.69 -10.70 -0.66
CA ILE A 59 -2.70 -9.89 -1.32
C ILE A 59 -3.82 -10.80 -1.82
N GLY A 60 -5.05 -10.38 -1.63
CA GLY A 60 -6.23 -11.08 -2.10
C GLY A 60 -7.27 -10.12 -2.63
N ILE A 61 -8.33 -10.65 -3.21
CA ILE A 61 -9.46 -9.86 -3.68
C ILE A 61 -10.58 -9.99 -2.66
N LYS A 62 -11.06 -8.85 -2.15
CA LYS A 62 -12.13 -8.78 -1.15
C LYS A 62 -13.19 -7.80 -1.60
N HIS A 63 -14.46 -8.21 -1.54
CA HIS A 63 -15.56 -7.28 -1.78
C HIS A 63 -15.70 -6.32 -0.59
N SER A 64 -15.66 -5.02 -0.87
CA SER A 64 -15.86 -3.98 0.14
C SER A 64 -17.31 -3.48 0.11
N ASN A 65 -18.02 -3.66 1.22
CA ASN A 65 -19.37 -3.12 1.36
C ASN A 65 -19.35 -1.59 1.44
N ARG A 66 -18.29 -1.01 2.01
CA ARG A 66 -18.11 0.44 2.11
C ARG A 66 -17.92 1.08 0.75
N PHE A 67 -17.00 0.54 -0.06
CA PHE A 67 -16.68 1.07 -1.39
C PHE A 67 -17.53 0.46 -2.50
N LYS A 68 -18.31 -0.57 -2.19
CA LYS A 68 -19.24 -1.24 -3.11
C LYS A 68 -18.57 -1.81 -4.37
N ARG A 69 -17.38 -2.38 -4.19
CA ARG A 69 -16.61 -3.02 -5.26
C ARG A 69 -15.62 -4.03 -4.71
N ASP A 70 -15.12 -4.89 -5.58
CA ASP A 70 -14.02 -5.78 -5.26
C ASP A 70 -12.71 -5.00 -5.24
N MET A 71 -11.87 -5.25 -4.23
CA MET A 71 -10.64 -4.50 -3.99
C MET A 71 -9.50 -5.43 -3.63
N LEU A 72 -8.28 -4.97 -3.87
CA LEU A 72 -7.07 -5.68 -3.43
C LEU A 72 -6.86 -5.42 -1.93
N CYS A 73 -6.87 -6.49 -1.15
CA CYS A 73 -6.72 -6.44 0.30
C CYS A 73 -5.41 -7.08 0.74
N LEU A 74 -4.65 -6.37 1.55
CA LEU A 74 -3.40 -6.86 2.15
C LEU A 74 -3.69 -7.54 3.48
N TYR A 75 -3.00 -8.66 3.75
CA TYR A 75 -3.23 -9.39 4.98
C TYR A 75 -2.02 -10.24 5.38
N THR A 76 -1.97 -10.62 6.64
CA THR A 76 -1.04 -11.61 7.19
C THR A 76 -1.77 -12.81 7.78
N GLU A 77 -3.06 -12.66 8.16
CA GLU A 77 -3.82 -13.65 8.91
C GLU A 77 -4.75 -14.48 8.02
N GLU A 78 -5.24 -15.60 8.57
CA GLU A 78 -6.10 -16.55 7.84
C GLU A 78 -7.45 -15.98 7.41
N ASP A 79 -7.92 -14.94 8.10
CA ASP A 79 -9.17 -14.27 7.75
C ASP A 79 -9.09 -13.47 6.44
N LYS A 80 -7.84 -13.26 5.95
CA LYS A 80 -7.53 -12.57 4.69
C LYS A 80 -7.94 -11.09 4.67
N VAL A 81 -8.13 -10.48 5.83
CA VAL A 81 -8.45 -9.05 5.99
C VAL A 81 -7.66 -8.38 7.11
N THR A 82 -6.94 -9.15 7.94
CA THR A 82 -6.21 -8.63 9.08
C THR A 82 -4.71 -8.71 8.87
N ILE A 83 -4.01 -7.64 9.22
CA ILE A 83 -2.55 -7.59 9.35
C ILE A 83 -2.22 -7.54 10.84
N LYS A 84 -1.40 -8.48 11.31
CA LYS A 84 -0.85 -8.45 12.68
C LYS A 84 0.66 -8.32 12.61
N GLN A 85 1.20 -7.28 13.23
CA GLN A 85 2.62 -6.99 13.26
C GLN A 85 2.98 -6.11 14.46
N GLY A 86 4.11 -6.43 15.14
CA GLY A 86 4.61 -5.57 16.21
C GLY A 86 3.66 -5.37 17.38
N GLY A 87 2.77 -6.33 17.66
CA GLY A 87 1.80 -6.23 18.75
C GLY A 87 0.57 -5.39 18.44
N VAL A 88 0.43 -4.91 17.20
CA VAL A 88 -0.74 -4.14 16.75
C VAL A 88 -1.37 -4.79 15.53
N SER A 89 -2.58 -4.37 15.19
CA SER A 89 -3.28 -4.90 14.02
C SER A 89 -3.86 -3.79 13.17
N PHE A 90 -3.99 -4.10 11.87
CA PHE A 90 -4.69 -3.29 10.88
C PHE A 90 -5.71 -4.20 10.21
N SER A 91 -6.85 -3.66 9.82
CA SER A 91 -7.88 -4.45 9.13
C SER A 91 -8.37 -3.73 7.90
N TYR A 92 -8.72 -4.51 6.87
CA TYR A 92 -9.27 -3.99 5.62
C TYR A 92 -8.37 -2.96 4.96
N VAL A 93 -7.09 -3.30 4.85
CA VAL A 93 -6.08 -2.46 4.18
C VAL A 93 -6.16 -2.73 2.69
N TYR A 94 -6.69 -1.77 1.96
CA TYR A 94 -6.88 -1.87 0.51
C TYR A 94 -5.93 -0.96 -0.26
N PHE A 95 -5.58 -1.33 -1.49
CA PHE A 95 -5.10 -0.37 -2.47
C PHE A 95 -6.31 0.34 -3.07
N HIS A 96 -6.41 1.64 -2.89
CA HIS A 96 -7.52 2.40 -3.49
C HIS A 96 -7.10 3.80 -3.93
N GLY A 97 -8.01 4.50 -4.61
CA GLY A 97 -7.77 5.87 -5.08
C GLY A 97 -7.93 6.91 -3.97
N GLY A 98 -7.34 8.05 -4.20
CA GLY A 98 -7.38 9.22 -3.34
C GLY A 98 -6.24 10.17 -3.67
N ASN A 99 -6.20 11.32 -3.02
CA ASN A 99 -5.26 12.38 -3.37
C ASN A 99 -4.32 12.77 -2.23
N THR A 100 -4.80 12.77 -0.98
CA THR A 100 -4.03 13.18 0.18
C THR A 100 -4.27 12.22 1.35
N HIS A 101 -3.50 12.38 2.44
CA HIS A 101 -3.66 11.55 3.64
C HIS A 101 -5.07 11.63 4.25
N ILE A 102 -5.83 12.68 3.97
CA ILE A 102 -7.22 12.81 4.43
C ILE A 102 -8.13 11.74 3.81
N ASN A 103 -7.75 11.22 2.64
CA ASN A 103 -8.54 10.20 1.92
C ASN A 103 -8.25 8.77 2.38
N THR A 104 -7.41 8.58 3.40
CA THR A 104 -7.05 7.25 3.86
C THR A 104 -6.90 7.17 5.38
N GLU A 105 -7.08 5.96 5.90
CA GLU A 105 -6.85 5.60 7.30
C GLU A 105 -6.02 4.31 7.32
N GLY A 106 -4.76 4.41 6.86
CA GLY A 106 -3.83 3.29 6.83
C GLY A 106 -3.74 2.55 5.50
N CYS A 107 -4.65 2.79 4.55
CA CYS A 107 -4.59 2.16 3.23
C CYS A 107 -3.62 2.89 2.31
N PRO A 108 -2.83 2.16 1.49
CA PRO A 108 -2.04 2.79 0.44
C PRO A 108 -2.94 3.31 -0.69
N LEU A 109 -2.89 4.61 -0.94
CA LEU A 109 -3.52 5.22 -2.11
C LEU A 109 -2.61 5.05 -3.32
N VAL A 110 -3.18 4.83 -4.50
CA VAL A 110 -2.41 4.61 -5.75
C VAL A 110 -2.88 5.56 -6.85
N ALA A 111 -1.92 6.18 -7.53
CA ALA A 111 -2.20 7.11 -8.64
C ALA A 111 -1.04 7.18 -9.63
N SER A 112 -1.36 7.64 -10.85
CA SER A 112 -0.40 7.73 -11.95
C SER A 112 0.55 8.93 -11.83
N ASN A 113 0.17 9.95 -11.09
CA ASN A 113 0.90 11.23 -11.00
C ASN A 113 1.12 11.63 -9.55
N VAL A 114 2.21 12.36 -9.32
CA VAL A 114 2.59 12.86 -8.00
C VAL A 114 2.96 14.34 -8.06
N ASP A 115 2.54 15.10 -7.06
CA ASP A 115 3.03 16.42 -6.72
C ASP A 115 3.81 16.28 -5.41
N GLU A 116 5.11 16.13 -5.49
CA GLU A 116 5.95 15.82 -4.33
C GLU A 116 6.01 16.97 -3.33
N ASP A 117 6.03 18.20 -3.81
CA ASP A 117 6.13 19.38 -2.95
C ASP A 117 4.89 19.54 -2.07
N ASN A 118 3.73 19.17 -2.58
CA ASN A 118 2.46 19.29 -1.87
C ASN A 118 1.97 17.96 -1.26
N PHE A 119 2.79 16.90 -1.31
CA PHE A 119 2.40 15.58 -0.79
C PHE A 119 1.03 15.15 -1.29
N ARG A 120 0.87 15.13 -2.60
CA ARG A 120 -0.38 14.84 -3.26
C ARG A 120 -0.16 13.92 -4.46
N ILE A 121 -1.10 13.00 -4.68
CA ILE A 121 -1.17 12.17 -5.89
C ILE A 121 -2.49 12.40 -6.60
N TYR A 122 -2.53 12.13 -7.90
CA TYR A 122 -3.74 12.30 -8.69
C TYR A 122 -3.76 11.37 -9.91
N ASN A 123 -4.95 11.20 -10.49
CA ASN A 123 -5.24 10.20 -11.53
C ASN A 123 -5.10 8.78 -10.98
N THR A 124 -6.13 8.32 -10.31
CA THR A 124 -6.15 7.01 -9.63
C THR A 124 -5.65 5.87 -10.53
N TYR A 125 -4.84 5.00 -9.92
CA TYR A 125 -4.36 3.76 -10.54
C TYR A 125 -5.07 2.52 -9.96
N GLU A 126 -6.12 2.69 -9.19
CA GLU A 126 -6.80 1.57 -8.52
C GLU A 126 -7.28 0.52 -9.52
N ALA A 127 -8.04 0.91 -10.55
CA ALA A 127 -8.59 -0.03 -11.51
C ALA A 127 -7.52 -0.75 -12.34
N PRO A 128 -6.50 -0.07 -12.90
CA PRO A 128 -5.41 -0.76 -13.58
C PRO A 128 -4.64 -1.73 -12.69
N LEU A 129 -4.36 -1.34 -11.45
CA LEU A 129 -3.65 -2.21 -10.50
C LEU A 129 -4.49 -3.45 -10.17
N PHE A 130 -5.77 -3.26 -9.90
CA PHE A 130 -6.69 -4.37 -9.64
C PHE A 130 -6.70 -5.37 -10.79
N LYS A 131 -6.81 -4.90 -12.02
CA LYS A 131 -6.82 -5.75 -13.23
C LYS A 131 -5.52 -6.53 -13.38
N LEU A 132 -4.38 -5.86 -13.15
CA LEU A 132 -3.06 -6.47 -13.27
C LEU A 132 -2.90 -7.62 -12.28
N VAL A 133 -3.18 -7.37 -11.01
CA VAL A 133 -3.03 -8.37 -9.94
C VAL A 133 -4.02 -9.52 -10.14
N LYS A 134 -5.27 -9.20 -10.45
CA LYS A 134 -6.30 -10.21 -10.72
C LYS A 134 -5.87 -11.15 -11.84
N LYS A 135 -5.29 -10.62 -12.92
CA LYS A 135 -4.82 -11.44 -14.03
C LYS A 135 -3.70 -12.39 -13.61
N TYR A 136 -2.74 -11.93 -12.82
CA TYR A 136 -1.70 -12.80 -12.29
C TYR A 136 -2.29 -13.92 -11.44
N MET A 137 -3.27 -13.61 -10.58
CA MET A 137 -3.94 -14.62 -9.77
C MET A 137 -4.70 -15.63 -10.62
N GLU A 138 -5.39 -15.18 -11.67
CA GLU A 138 -6.09 -16.06 -12.61
C GLU A 138 -5.13 -16.97 -13.37
N ASP A 139 -3.91 -16.49 -13.63
CA ASP A 139 -2.84 -17.27 -14.28
C ASP A 139 -2.12 -18.21 -13.31
N GLY A 140 -2.53 -18.29 -12.04
CA GLY A 140 -2.01 -19.23 -11.05
C GLY A 140 -0.88 -18.69 -10.18
N TYR A 141 -0.54 -17.40 -10.28
CA TYR A 141 0.49 -16.81 -9.43
C TYR A 141 -0.05 -16.43 -8.06
N ILE A 142 0.82 -16.53 -7.06
CA ILE A 142 0.62 -15.89 -5.76
C ILE A 142 1.22 -14.49 -5.88
N VAL A 143 0.47 -13.45 -5.53
CA VAL A 143 0.97 -12.07 -5.56
C VAL A 143 1.20 -11.59 -4.13
N LYS A 144 2.37 -11.02 -3.88
CA LYS A 144 2.73 -10.42 -2.60
C LYS A 144 3.17 -8.98 -2.77
N VAL A 145 3.12 -8.22 -1.69
CA VAL A 145 3.59 -6.84 -1.66
C VAL A 145 4.65 -6.69 -0.58
N LYS A 146 5.85 -6.31 -0.98
CA LYS A 146 6.95 -5.99 -0.07
C LYS A 146 7.05 -4.49 0.08
N ILE A 147 7.17 -4.02 1.31
CA ILE A 147 7.27 -2.59 1.63
C ILE A 147 8.64 -2.29 2.21
N THR A 148 9.32 -1.30 1.63
CA THR A 148 10.63 -0.84 2.07
C THR A 148 10.60 0.66 2.30
N ASN A 149 11.10 1.10 3.45
CA ASN A 149 11.28 2.51 3.75
C ASN A 149 12.71 2.91 3.39
N LEU A 150 12.87 3.80 2.41
CA LEU A 150 14.18 4.42 2.19
C LEU A 150 14.48 5.37 3.35
N PRO A 151 15.76 5.54 3.72
CA PRO A 151 16.12 6.46 4.78
C PRO A 151 15.64 7.89 4.47
N TYR A 152 15.21 8.60 5.52
CA TYR A 152 14.98 10.03 5.42
C TYR A 152 16.30 10.73 5.12
N VAL A 153 16.32 11.52 4.06
CA VAL A 153 17.49 12.35 3.72
C VAL A 153 17.15 13.79 4.03
N ASP A 154 17.83 14.33 5.05
CA ASP A 154 17.71 15.75 5.38
C ASP A 154 18.49 16.55 4.33
N LYS A 155 17.76 17.35 3.57
CA LYS A 155 18.34 18.24 2.56
C LYS A 155 18.57 19.62 3.17
N ASN A 156 19.68 19.76 3.84
CA ASN A 156 20.13 21.08 4.26
C ASN A 156 20.86 21.78 3.12
#